data_020a6976896d0c26fdfe1a5e6fef145d
#
_entry.id   020a6976896d0c26fdfe1a5e6fef145d
#
_cell.length_a   1.000
_cell.length_b   1.000
_cell.length_c   1.000
_cell.angle_alpha   90.00
_cell.angle_beta   90.00
_cell.angle_gamma   90.00
#
_symmetry.space_group_name_H-M   'P 1'
#
loop_
_entity.id
_entity.type
_entity.pdbx_description
1 polymer ?
#
loop_
_entity_poly.entity_id
_entity_poly.type
_entity_poly.pdbx_seq_one_letter_code
_entity_poly.pdbx_strand_id
1 'polypeptide(L)'
;ADSVATSYKEITLLVLGAVEKGGGGCACPESVLIKALIRDLILYKDETVVMDMEAGIEHLGRSTTKGVDLMIIVVEPGQRSIDCARQVMQMAGEIDLSNFLLVANKVSGQEDEDFIKKALPEFKDIVFIPYNNEIRKADRDGVSIIDVLSPELEAKFKDLLSQINRERRRRRSLSSGS
;
A
#
# COMPACT_ATOMS: atom_id res chain seq x y z
N ALA A 1 23.17 -17.18 8.90
CA ALA A 1 22.43 -16.21 8.09
C ALA A 1 20.95 -16.49 8.32
N ASP A 2 20.32 -15.68 9.14
CA ASP A 2 18.91 -15.80 9.43
C ASP A 2 18.14 -15.50 8.14
N SER A 3 17.19 -16.39 7.78
CA SER A 3 16.45 -16.25 6.54
C SER A 3 15.54 -15.03 6.63
N VAL A 4 15.82 -14.01 5.83
CA VAL A 4 15.05 -12.76 5.72
C VAL A 4 13.68 -13.03 5.09
N ALA A 5 13.44 -14.24 4.59
CA ALA A 5 12.23 -14.61 3.87
C ALA A 5 11.49 -15.76 4.57
N THR A 6 10.19 -15.62 4.72
CA THR A 6 9.28 -16.67 5.18
C THR A 6 8.17 -16.85 4.16
N SER A 7 7.88 -18.11 3.79
CA SER A 7 6.82 -18.42 2.82
C SER A 7 5.65 -19.13 3.49
N TYR A 8 4.44 -18.70 3.15
CA TYR A 8 3.20 -19.33 3.56
C TYR A 8 2.25 -19.41 2.38
N LYS A 9 1.84 -20.62 2.01
CA LYS A 9 1.10 -20.89 0.75
C LYS A 9 1.89 -20.32 -0.44
N GLU A 10 1.27 -19.46 -1.24
CA GLU A 10 1.88 -18.81 -2.41
C GLU A 10 2.39 -17.38 -2.11
N ILE A 11 2.49 -17.02 -0.83
CA ILE A 11 2.96 -15.72 -0.38
C ILE A 11 4.33 -15.86 0.25
N THR A 12 5.29 -15.08 -0.22
CA THR A 12 6.60 -14.93 0.39
C THR A 12 6.68 -13.58 1.08
N LEU A 13 6.87 -13.60 2.40
CA LEU A 13 7.08 -12.41 3.21
C LEU A 13 8.58 -12.14 3.34
N LEU A 14 8.98 -10.93 2.97
CA LEU A 14 10.32 -10.41 3.20
C LEU A 14 10.23 -9.32 4.26
N VAL A 15 10.92 -9.50 5.37
CA VAL A 15 11.01 -8.49 6.43
C VAL A 15 12.38 -7.85 6.37
N LEU A 16 12.40 -6.55 6.09
CA LEU A 16 13.62 -5.76 6.18
C LEU A 16 13.79 -5.36 7.65
N GLY A 17 14.89 -5.82 8.25
CA GLY A 17 15.13 -5.65 9.68
C GLY A 17 15.16 -4.19 10.10
N ALA A 18 14.56 -3.88 11.25
CA ALA A 18 14.77 -2.61 11.91
C ALA A 18 16.24 -2.50 12.36
N VAL A 19 16.82 -1.30 12.25
CA VAL A 19 18.18 -1.02 12.73
C VAL A 19 18.22 -1.24 14.24
N GLU A 20 18.74 -2.37 14.70
CA GLU A 20 18.87 -2.70 16.13
C GLU A 20 19.91 -1.87 16.87
N LYS A 21 20.59 -0.92 16.25
CA LYS A 21 21.60 -0.09 16.91
C LYS A 21 21.31 1.39 16.72
N GLY A 22 20.77 1.99 17.75
CA GLY A 22 20.80 3.45 17.91
C GLY A 22 22.25 3.95 17.88
N GLY A 23 22.61 4.71 16.84
CA GLY A 23 23.93 5.32 16.70
C GLY A 23 24.62 5.15 15.33
N GLY A 24 24.11 4.31 14.43
CA GLY A 24 24.63 4.16 13.07
C GLY A 24 23.98 5.18 12.13
N GLY A 25 24.68 6.23 11.78
CA GLY A 25 24.20 7.23 10.83
C GLY A 25 23.94 6.63 9.45
N CYS A 26 22.90 7.17 8.77
CA CYS A 26 22.46 6.93 7.41
C CYS A 26 21.80 5.58 7.10
N ALA A 27 20.51 5.64 6.80
CA ALA A 27 19.68 4.60 6.17
C ALA A 27 20.13 4.19 4.74
N CYS A 28 21.39 4.47 4.36
CA CYS A 28 21.92 4.22 3.03
C CYS A 28 22.05 2.73 2.64
N PRO A 29 22.46 1.80 3.52
CA PRO A 29 22.57 0.38 3.13
C PRO A 29 21.22 -0.27 2.91
N GLU A 30 20.20 0.09 3.69
CA GLU A 30 18.85 -0.46 3.61
C GLU A 30 18.13 0.00 2.34
N SER A 31 18.25 1.26 1.97
CA SER A 31 17.68 1.77 0.72
C SER A 31 18.32 1.16 -0.52
N VAL A 32 19.60 0.79 -0.46
CA VAL A 32 20.28 0.08 -1.54
C VAL A 32 19.79 -1.36 -1.64
N LEU A 33 19.59 -2.04 -0.52
CA LEU A 33 19.06 -3.41 -0.49
C LEU A 33 17.61 -3.45 -0.99
N ILE A 34 16.75 -2.53 -0.57
CA ILE A 34 15.39 -2.40 -1.06
C ILE A 34 15.38 -2.18 -2.58
N LYS A 35 16.21 -1.28 -3.09
CA LYS A 35 16.31 -1.00 -4.53
C LYS A 35 16.78 -2.22 -5.32
N ALA A 36 17.78 -2.95 -4.82
CA ALA A 36 18.27 -4.16 -5.44
C ALA A 36 17.18 -5.24 -5.45
N LEU A 37 16.52 -5.44 -4.32
CA LEU A 37 15.44 -6.43 -4.16
C LEU A 37 14.27 -6.14 -5.11
N ILE A 38 13.78 -4.88 -5.17
CA ILE A 38 12.71 -4.49 -6.08
C ILE A 38 13.14 -4.67 -7.54
N ARG A 39 14.37 -4.32 -7.87
CA ARG A 39 14.91 -4.48 -9.23
C ARG A 39 14.98 -5.95 -9.64
N ASP A 40 15.40 -6.83 -8.74
CA ASP A 40 15.54 -8.24 -9.01
C ASP A 40 14.16 -8.95 -9.05
N LEU A 41 13.20 -8.55 -8.19
CA LEU A 41 11.83 -9.09 -8.18
C LEU A 41 10.98 -8.66 -9.38
N ILE A 42 11.24 -7.48 -9.96
CA ILE A 42 10.54 -7.00 -11.18
C ILE A 42 10.85 -7.87 -12.42
N LEU A 43 11.86 -8.71 -12.37
CA LEU A 43 12.24 -9.58 -13.49
C LEU A 43 11.27 -10.75 -13.72
N TYR A 44 10.42 -11.10 -12.75
CA TYR A 44 9.42 -12.18 -12.89
C TYR A 44 8.05 -11.60 -13.26
N LYS A 45 7.69 -11.69 -14.54
CA LYS A 45 6.53 -11.00 -15.16
C LYS A 45 5.16 -11.36 -14.56
N ASP A 46 5.04 -12.46 -13.85
CA ASP A 46 3.76 -12.99 -13.37
C ASP A 46 3.55 -12.83 -11.85
N GLU A 47 4.52 -12.27 -11.15
CA GLU A 47 4.45 -12.03 -9.72
C GLU A 47 3.92 -10.64 -9.37
N THR A 48 3.29 -10.53 -8.21
CA THR A 48 2.85 -9.26 -7.62
C THR A 48 3.67 -8.99 -6.37
N VAL A 49 4.34 -7.86 -6.33
CA VAL A 49 5.05 -7.38 -5.15
C VAL A 49 4.17 -6.35 -4.46
N VAL A 50 3.90 -6.56 -3.17
CA VAL A 50 3.25 -5.58 -2.31
C VAL A 50 4.30 -5.08 -1.33
N MET A 51 4.55 -3.77 -1.35
CA MET A 51 5.42 -3.13 -0.37
C MET A 51 4.55 -2.44 0.67
N ASP A 52 4.59 -2.94 1.91
CA ASP A 52 3.99 -2.28 3.05
C ASP A 52 4.96 -1.22 3.58
N MET A 53 4.56 0.03 3.53
CA MET A 53 5.38 1.17 3.88
C MET A 53 4.75 1.97 5.01
N GLU A 54 5.57 2.40 5.95
CA GLU A 54 5.17 3.44 6.87
C GLU A 54 4.82 4.73 6.11
N ALA A 55 4.12 5.66 6.77
CA ALA A 55 3.76 6.94 6.17
C ALA A 55 5.01 7.75 5.81
N GLY A 56 5.47 7.59 4.60
CA GLY A 56 6.66 8.23 4.04
C GLY A 56 7.17 7.48 2.83
N ILE A 57 7.61 8.21 1.82
CA ILE A 57 8.17 7.67 0.58
C ILE A 57 9.66 8.01 0.45
N GLU A 58 10.31 8.41 1.54
CA GLU A 58 11.72 8.83 1.55
C GLU A 58 12.66 7.72 1.06
N HIS A 59 12.22 6.47 1.20
CA HIS A 59 12.96 5.30 0.72
C HIS A 59 12.78 5.05 -0.78
N LEU A 60 11.76 5.66 -1.41
CA LEU A 60 11.53 5.57 -2.85
C LEU A 60 12.32 6.68 -3.56
N GLY A 61 13.32 6.31 -4.33
CA GLY A 61 14.00 7.22 -5.24
C GLY A 61 13.43 7.11 -6.66
N ARG A 62 13.74 8.07 -7.55
CA ARG A 62 13.31 8.08 -8.97
C ARG A 62 13.62 6.78 -9.72
N SER A 63 14.68 6.09 -9.35
CA SER A 63 15.04 4.79 -9.95
C SER A 63 14.15 3.63 -9.51
N THR A 64 13.52 3.74 -8.33
CA THR A 64 12.66 2.70 -7.75
C THR A 64 11.23 2.84 -8.24
N THR A 65 10.77 4.07 -8.50
CA THR A 65 9.40 4.36 -8.93
C THR A 65 9.08 3.92 -10.34
N LYS A 66 10.09 3.78 -11.22
CA LYS A 66 9.88 3.24 -12.58
C LYS A 66 9.30 1.81 -12.58
N GLY A 67 9.42 1.09 -11.47
CA GLY A 67 8.87 -0.27 -11.28
C GLY A 67 7.56 -0.34 -10.52
N VAL A 68 7.06 0.77 -9.94
CA VAL A 68 5.80 0.78 -9.18
C VAL A 68 4.63 1.00 -10.14
N ASP A 69 3.75 0.01 -10.25
CA ASP A 69 2.56 0.10 -11.11
C ASP A 69 1.44 0.94 -10.47
N LEU A 70 1.29 0.88 -9.16
CA LEU A 70 0.21 1.51 -8.42
C LEU A 70 0.66 1.79 -6.98
N MET A 71 0.37 2.98 -6.48
CA MET A 71 0.45 3.30 -5.06
C MET A 71 -0.95 3.32 -4.45
N ILE A 72 -1.14 2.55 -3.40
CA ILE A 72 -2.36 2.55 -2.62
C ILE A 72 -2.15 3.48 -1.41
N ILE A 73 -2.96 4.53 -1.34
CA ILE A 73 -2.97 5.47 -0.22
C ILE A 73 -4.11 5.06 0.69
N VAL A 74 -3.80 4.75 1.94
CA VAL A 74 -4.81 4.36 2.95
C VAL A 74 -5.03 5.53 3.89
N VAL A 75 -6.31 5.94 4.03
CA VAL A 75 -6.72 7.01 4.94
C VAL A 75 -7.77 6.52 5.92
N GLU A 76 -7.81 7.13 7.09
CA GLU A 76 -8.90 7.00 8.05
C GLU A 76 -9.71 8.30 8.09
N PRO A 77 -10.99 8.29 8.53
CA PRO A 77 -11.81 9.50 8.66
C PRO A 77 -11.24 10.46 9.71
N GLY A 78 -10.34 11.35 9.29
CA GLY A 78 -9.72 12.32 10.19
C GLY A 78 -8.76 13.25 9.45
N GLN A 79 -8.72 14.52 9.87
CA GLN A 79 -7.96 15.56 9.19
C GLN A 79 -6.47 15.24 9.07
N ARG A 80 -5.86 14.66 10.12
CA ARG A 80 -4.44 14.26 10.09
C ARG A 80 -4.13 13.23 9.01
N SER A 81 -5.02 12.26 8.83
CA SER A 81 -4.87 11.24 7.80
C SER A 81 -4.98 11.84 6.39
N ILE A 82 -5.89 12.79 6.20
CA ILE A 82 -6.04 13.54 4.94
C ILE A 82 -4.79 14.37 4.63
N ASP A 83 -4.26 15.06 5.63
CA ASP A 83 -3.07 15.91 5.46
C ASP A 83 -1.83 15.04 5.14
N CYS A 84 -1.70 13.88 5.78
CA CYS A 84 -0.66 12.91 5.47
C CYS A 84 -0.79 12.40 4.01
N ALA A 85 -2.00 12.05 3.57
CA ALA A 85 -2.24 11.61 2.21
C ALA A 85 -1.82 12.67 1.17
N ARG A 86 -2.13 13.94 1.42
CA ARG A 86 -1.71 15.06 0.55
C ARG A 86 -0.19 15.20 0.49
N GLN A 87 0.50 15.07 1.63
CA GLN A 87 1.96 15.10 1.67
C GLN A 87 2.57 13.95 0.88
N VAL A 88 2.03 12.72 1.04
CA VAL A 88 2.48 11.54 0.29
C VAL A 88 2.29 11.76 -1.22
N MET A 89 1.14 12.27 -1.66
CA MET A 89 0.89 12.56 -3.08
C MET A 89 1.85 13.61 -3.64
N GLN A 90 2.11 14.67 -2.88
CA GLN A 90 3.06 15.70 -3.28
C GLN A 90 4.47 15.12 -3.47
N MET A 91 4.98 14.38 -2.47
CA MET A 91 6.29 13.74 -2.55
C MET A 91 6.36 12.70 -3.68
N ALA A 92 5.29 11.95 -3.91
CA ALA A 92 5.19 11.00 -5.01
C ALA A 92 5.30 11.69 -6.38
N GLY A 93 4.68 12.86 -6.52
CA GLY A 93 4.81 13.70 -7.73
C GLY A 93 6.25 14.14 -8.01
N GLU A 94 7.06 14.39 -6.98
CA GLU A 94 8.48 14.76 -7.13
C GLU A 94 9.35 13.64 -7.71
N ILE A 95 8.86 12.39 -7.63
CA ILE A 95 9.54 11.20 -8.14
C ILE A 95 8.81 10.55 -9.33
N ASP A 96 7.93 11.30 -9.99
CA ASP A 96 7.15 10.90 -11.18
C ASP A 96 6.17 9.73 -10.93
N LEU A 97 5.73 9.53 -9.69
CA LEU A 97 4.70 8.57 -9.34
C LEU A 97 3.35 9.27 -9.28
N SER A 98 2.42 8.91 -10.16
CA SER A 98 1.12 9.59 -10.32
C SER A 98 -0.07 8.65 -10.34
N ASN A 99 0.16 7.33 -10.29
CA ASN A 99 -0.93 6.36 -10.29
C ASN A 99 -1.30 5.98 -8.86
N PHE A 100 -2.43 6.49 -8.39
CA PHE A 100 -2.91 6.31 -7.02
C PHE A 100 -4.26 5.63 -6.98
N LEU A 101 -4.47 4.78 -5.97
CA LEU A 101 -5.76 4.29 -5.54
C LEU A 101 -5.97 4.69 -4.08
N LEU A 102 -7.11 5.30 -3.77
CA LEU A 102 -7.46 5.68 -2.40
C LEU A 102 -8.31 4.59 -1.74
N VAL A 103 -7.88 4.17 -0.56
CA VAL A 103 -8.62 3.27 0.31
C VAL A 103 -8.95 4.03 1.60
N ALA A 104 -10.23 4.18 1.88
CA ALA A 104 -10.72 4.75 3.13
C ALA A 104 -11.01 3.61 4.11
N ASN A 105 -10.20 3.50 5.15
CA ASN A 105 -10.29 2.44 6.15
C ASN A 105 -11.02 2.91 7.41
N LYS A 106 -11.62 1.99 8.14
CA LYS A 106 -12.35 2.25 9.40
C LYS A 106 -13.50 3.26 9.26
N VAL A 107 -14.20 3.23 8.14
CA VAL A 107 -15.33 4.11 7.87
C VAL A 107 -16.55 3.66 8.68
N SER A 108 -17.14 4.57 9.46
CA SER A 108 -18.25 4.26 10.36
C SER A 108 -19.63 4.59 9.78
N GLY A 109 -19.70 5.20 8.60
CA GLY A 109 -20.96 5.54 7.94
C GLY A 109 -20.84 6.63 6.89
N GLN A 110 -22.00 7.13 6.44
CA GLN A 110 -22.08 8.08 5.32
C GLN A 110 -21.36 9.41 5.61
N GLU A 111 -21.38 9.88 6.85
CA GLU A 111 -20.70 11.12 7.24
C GLU A 111 -19.18 11.04 7.01
N ASP A 112 -18.57 9.90 7.36
CA ASP A 112 -17.14 9.66 7.12
C ASP A 112 -16.83 9.58 5.62
N GLU A 113 -17.70 8.92 4.84
CA GLU A 113 -17.53 8.86 3.39
C GLU A 113 -17.59 10.26 2.75
N ASP A 114 -18.58 11.06 3.14
CA ASP A 114 -18.77 12.40 2.61
C ASP A 114 -17.60 13.34 3.00
N PHE A 115 -17.10 13.19 4.23
CA PHE A 115 -15.92 13.90 4.70
C PHE A 115 -14.71 13.59 3.80
N ILE A 116 -14.43 12.31 3.54
CA ILE A 116 -13.26 11.90 2.74
C ILE A 116 -13.42 12.34 1.28
N LYS A 117 -14.61 12.13 0.67
CA LYS A 117 -14.91 12.59 -0.69
C LYS A 117 -14.72 14.08 -0.87
N LYS A 118 -15.14 14.88 0.13
CA LYS A 118 -14.97 16.34 0.13
C LYS A 118 -13.53 16.76 0.31
N ALA A 119 -12.78 16.03 1.15
CA ALA A 119 -11.40 16.36 1.46
C ALA A 119 -10.42 15.99 0.33
N LEU A 120 -10.70 14.93 -0.43
CA LEU A 120 -9.86 14.41 -1.52
C LEU A 120 -10.67 14.26 -2.82
N PRO A 121 -11.17 15.39 -3.40
CA PRO A 121 -12.07 15.37 -4.55
C PRO A 121 -11.40 14.89 -5.86
N GLU A 122 -10.08 14.81 -5.90
CA GLU A 122 -9.31 14.25 -7.02
C GLU A 122 -9.53 12.75 -7.21
N PHE A 123 -9.92 12.02 -6.16
CA PHE A 123 -10.24 10.60 -6.23
C PHE A 123 -11.72 10.39 -6.53
N LYS A 124 -12.01 9.91 -7.74
CA LYS A 124 -13.39 9.57 -8.16
C LYS A 124 -13.83 8.21 -7.65
N ASP A 125 -12.89 7.27 -7.65
CA ASP A 125 -13.11 5.88 -7.22
C ASP A 125 -12.36 5.67 -5.90
N ILE A 126 -13.12 5.57 -4.79
CA ILE A 126 -12.61 5.35 -3.44
C ILE A 126 -13.15 4.00 -2.94
N VAL A 127 -12.25 3.16 -2.45
CA VAL A 127 -12.66 1.91 -1.78
C VAL A 127 -12.90 2.21 -0.30
N PHE A 128 -14.12 2.00 0.15
CA PHE A 128 -14.49 2.18 1.56
C PHE A 128 -14.50 0.84 2.29
N ILE A 129 -13.61 0.69 3.27
CA ILE A 129 -13.54 -0.45 4.17
C ILE A 129 -14.19 -0.04 5.50
N PRO A 130 -15.29 -0.67 5.91
CA PRO A 130 -15.99 -0.29 7.12
C PRO A 130 -15.16 -0.60 8.37
N TYR A 131 -15.39 0.17 9.44
CA TYR A 131 -14.91 -0.19 10.76
C TYR A 131 -15.50 -1.53 11.18
N ASN A 132 -14.63 -2.46 11.60
CA ASN A 132 -15.06 -3.81 11.95
C ASN A 132 -14.39 -4.26 13.25
N ASN A 133 -15.21 -4.59 14.25
CA ASN A 133 -14.72 -5.06 15.56
C ASN A 133 -14.08 -6.45 15.50
N GLU A 134 -14.46 -7.30 14.55
CA GLU A 134 -13.90 -8.64 14.41
C GLU A 134 -12.45 -8.57 13.89
N ILE A 135 -12.15 -7.65 12.96
CA ILE A 135 -10.78 -7.37 12.53
C ILE A 135 -9.93 -6.95 13.72
N ARG A 136 -10.42 -5.99 14.52
CA ARG A 136 -9.72 -5.54 15.72
C ARG A 136 -9.51 -6.65 16.75
N LYS A 137 -10.50 -7.53 16.89
CA LYS A 137 -10.41 -8.69 17.80
C LYS A 137 -9.39 -9.70 17.27
N ALA A 138 -9.42 -10.02 15.98
CA ALA A 138 -8.47 -10.93 15.33
C ALA A 138 -7.03 -10.45 15.51
N ASP A 139 -6.77 -9.15 15.28
CA ASP A 139 -5.46 -8.53 15.49
C ASP A 139 -4.98 -8.69 16.94
N ARG A 140 -5.82 -8.36 17.92
CA ARG A 140 -5.50 -8.52 19.33
C ARG A 140 -5.23 -9.97 19.74
N ASP A 141 -6.00 -10.90 19.18
CA ASP A 141 -5.94 -12.32 19.52
C ASP A 141 -4.87 -13.07 18.68
N GLY A 142 -4.16 -12.37 17.77
CA GLY A 142 -3.12 -12.93 16.91
C GLY A 142 -3.65 -13.92 15.86
N VAL A 143 -4.91 -13.78 15.47
CA VAL A 143 -5.59 -14.64 14.50
C VAL A 143 -5.61 -13.96 13.12
N SER A 144 -5.48 -14.74 12.07
CA SER A 144 -5.54 -14.21 10.70
C SER A 144 -6.89 -13.56 10.42
N ILE A 145 -6.87 -12.37 9.85
CA ILE A 145 -8.09 -11.66 9.41
C ILE A 145 -8.88 -12.51 8.41
N ILE A 146 -8.21 -13.26 7.56
CA ILE A 146 -8.83 -14.11 6.54
C ILE A 146 -9.77 -15.16 7.17
N ASP A 147 -9.45 -15.63 8.36
CA ASP A 147 -10.22 -16.65 9.05
C ASP A 147 -11.49 -16.11 9.74
N VAL A 148 -11.62 -14.79 9.82
CA VAL A 148 -12.75 -14.09 10.49
C VAL A 148 -13.51 -13.13 9.58
N LEU A 149 -13.21 -13.13 8.27
CA LEU A 149 -13.91 -12.27 7.32
C LEU A 149 -15.39 -12.62 7.21
N SER A 150 -16.26 -11.66 7.48
CA SER A 150 -17.66 -11.77 7.11
C SER A 150 -17.81 -11.71 5.57
N PRO A 151 -18.88 -12.30 4.99
CA PRO A 151 -19.11 -12.23 3.54
C PRO A 151 -19.16 -10.79 2.99
N GLU A 152 -19.67 -9.86 3.77
CA GLU A 152 -19.74 -8.44 3.42
C GLU A 152 -18.33 -7.83 3.33
N LEU A 153 -17.48 -8.09 4.32
CA LEU A 153 -16.11 -7.59 4.35
C LEU A 153 -15.25 -8.26 3.26
N GLU A 154 -15.46 -9.55 3.03
CA GLU A 154 -14.80 -10.27 1.93
C GLU A 154 -15.15 -9.64 0.56
N ALA A 155 -16.41 -9.24 0.36
CA ALA A 155 -16.82 -8.54 -0.85
C ALA A 155 -16.10 -7.20 -1.03
N LYS A 156 -15.85 -6.45 0.04
CA LYS A 156 -15.05 -5.20 -0.01
C LYS A 156 -13.61 -5.44 -0.42
N PHE A 157 -12.97 -6.48 0.10
CA PHE A 157 -11.61 -6.85 -0.32
C PHE A 157 -11.56 -7.36 -1.77
N LYS A 158 -12.58 -8.08 -2.24
CA LYS A 158 -12.71 -8.47 -3.64
C LYS A 158 -12.88 -7.25 -4.57
N ASP A 159 -13.64 -6.26 -4.15
CA ASP A 159 -13.78 -4.99 -4.88
C ASP A 159 -12.43 -4.26 -4.94
N LEU A 160 -11.73 -4.13 -3.83
CA LEU A 160 -10.38 -3.56 -3.78
C LEU A 160 -9.44 -4.27 -4.78
N LEU A 161 -9.39 -5.59 -4.77
CA LEU A 161 -8.57 -6.37 -5.70
C LEU A 161 -8.97 -6.13 -7.16
N SER A 162 -10.27 -6.02 -7.43
CA SER A 162 -10.79 -5.70 -8.76
C SER A 162 -10.32 -4.31 -9.24
N GLN A 163 -10.34 -3.32 -8.36
CA GLN A 163 -9.88 -1.96 -8.66
C GLN A 163 -8.37 -1.91 -8.87
N ILE A 164 -7.57 -2.59 -8.04
CA ILE A 164 -6.12 -2.73 -8.23
C ILE A 164 -5.81 -3.30 -9.62
N ASN A 165 -6.49 -4.39 -10.00
CA ASN A 165 -6.27 -5.03 -11.29
C ASN A 165 -6.68 -4.13 -12.47
N ARG A 166 -7.70 -3.30 -12.33
CA ARG A 166 -8.15 -2.33 -13.33
C ARG A 166 -7.10 -1.24 -13.55
N GLU A 167 -6.58 -0.65 -12.48
CA GLU A 167 -5.57 0.39 -12.56
C GLU A 167 -4.23 -0.12 -13.12
N ARG A 168 -3.83 -1.33 -12.77
CA ARG A 168 -2.64 -1.98 -13.35
C ARG A 168 -2.78 -2.17 -14.87
N ARG A 169 -3.94 -2.62 -15.34
CA ARG A 169 -4.20 -2.81 -16.78
C ARG A 169 -4.18 -1.48 -17.53
N ARG A 170 -4.78 -0.44 -16.95
CA ARG A 170 -4.83 0.90 -17.53
C ARG A 170 -3.42 1.47 -17.75
N ARG A 171 -2.53 1.32 -16.78
CA ARG A 171 -1.14 1.77 -16.94
C ARG A 171 -0.39 1.00 -18.03
N ARG A 172 -0.52 -0.32 -18.08
CA ARG A 172 0.15 -1.15 -19.10
C ARG A 172 -0.28 -0.76 -20.52
N SER A 173 -1.54 -0.39 -20.74
CA SER A 173 -2.02 0.07 -22.04
C SER A 173 -1.44 1.42 -22.46
N LEU A 174 -1.14 2.31 -21.51
CA LEU A 174 -0.53 3.60 -21.75
C LEU A 174 0.99 3.50 -22.05
N SER A 175 1.68 2.56 -21.42
CA SER A 175 3.11 2.35 -21.61
C SER A 175 3.48 1.56 -22.87
N SER A 176 2.53 0.82 -23.48
CA SER A 176 2.73 0.07 -24.71
C SER A 176 2.42 0.87 -25.98
N GLY A 177 1.96 2.11 -25.85
CA GLY A 177 1.64 3.02 -26.96
C GLY A 177 2.69 4.13 -27.21
N SER A 178 3.81 4.09 -26.48
CA SER A 178 4.96 5.00 -26.66
C SER A 178 6.16 4.25 -27.19
#